data_1c1a0e92ba8f797bdd1f4fb0667657b9
#
_entry.id   1c1a0e92ba8f797bdd1f4fb0667657b9
#
_cell.length_a   1.000
_cell.length_b   1.000
_cell.length_c   1.000
_cell.angle_alpha   90.00
_cell.angle_beta   90.00
_cell.angle_gamma   90.00
#
_symmetry.space_group_name_H-M   'P 1'
#
loop_
_entity.id
_entity.type
_entity.pdbx_description
1 polymer ?
#
loop_
_entity_poly.entity_id
_entity_poly.type
_entity_poly.pdbx_seq_one_letter_code
_entity_poly.pdbx_strand_id
1 'polypeptide(L)'
;MRYNWNPLLVPVAILLGLSLVQECHTDRDGISAGGFTEPLLDSCRLEPDHQYYITLPDKFNSNQSLPLVIIIDPHGDGLTALQKFRGALKGLPLVLAGSEKLKNNYEGFEASLKNLHQDVLGKYPVDPQSVIVAGFSGGARMALYYGLKKPVEGIIMFGAGPGQLPDGLQGKQLYTVSGTRDFNFVEQYRPLFSGIPNTTGYLNDYFRGIHAWPPERYIREAVVFCLREETEPYHHISNLISGEFLEEFDSLQNANDLFFAGKALEKAWYFATKSKQKDKLQGKIEAFEHNVAWFTSQKEIEEYLKAEDRIKHQYAEKLADPDMEWWSGELDTLFINISESGNPVEKDYYYRLKGFLGIYLYTRINQVLMAKDPTDLPDRLLEIYERVEPQSEDLDHFKSELSRLREMKVPQ
;
A
#
# COMPACT_ATOMS: atom_id res chain seq x y z
N MET A 1 63.01 22.05 -14.91
CA MET A 1 63.03 20.56 -14.99
C MET A 1 61.63 20.13 -15.29
N ARG A 2 61.41 19.63 -16.52
CA ARG A 2 60.11 19.11 -16.97
C ARG A 2 60.05 17.62 -16.65
N TYR A 3 59.07 17.17 -15.89
CA TYR A 3 58.78 15.75 -15.74
C TYR A 3 57.57 15.40 -16.62
N ASN A 4 57.83 14.58 -17.65
CA ASN A 4 56.89 13.91 -18.48
C ASN A 4 56.23 12.75 -17.68
N TRP A 5 54.91 12.73 -17.57
CA TRP A 5 54.18 11.58 -17.16
C TRP A 5 53.53 10.93 -18.38
N ASN A 6 53.91 9.67 -18.61
CA ASN A 6 53.36 8.83 -19.61
C ASN A 6 52.30 7.94 -18.93
N PRO A 7 51.05 7.97 -19.30
CA PRO A 7 50.05 7.05 -18.72
C PRO A 7 50.04 5.75 -19.55
N LEU A 8 50.52 4.66 -18.96
CA LEU A 8 50.30 3.30 -19.43
C LEU A 8 48.81 3.02 -19.34
N LEU A 9 48.18 2.84 -20.49
CA LEU A 9 46.85 2.31 -20.69
C LEU A 9 46.86 0.81 -20.29
N VAL A 10 46.23 0.51 -19.16
CA VAL A 10 45.78 -0.85 -18.81
C VAL A 10 44.33 -0.94 -19.20
N PRO A 11 43.95 -1.81 -20.12
CA PRO A 11 42.53 -2.05 -20.40
C PRO A 11 41.95 -2.88 -19.26
N VAL A 12 41.19 -2.26 -18.37
CA VAL A 12 40.28 -2.95 -17.45
C VAL A 12 39.10 -3.45 -18.29
N ALA A 13 39.15 -4.70 -18.67
CA ALA A 13 37.97 -5.40 -19.18
C ALA A 13 36.95 -5.52 -18.05
N ILE A 14 36.00 -4.59 -18.03
CA ILE A 14 34.77 -4.73 -17.24
C ILE A 14 33.94 -5.80 -17.97
N LEU A 15 34.07 -7.04 -17.52
CA LEU A 15 33.10 -8.10 -17.77
C LEU A 15 31.80 -7.71 -17.09
N LEU A 16 30.94 -6.97 -17.80
CA LEU A 16 29.52 -6.92 -17.53
C LEU A 16 28.94 -8.32 -17.71
N GLY A 17 28.97 -9.08 -16.63
CA GLY A 17 28.17 -10.28 -16.50
C GLY A 17 26.70 -9.86 -16.46
N LEU A 18 26.11 -9.60 -17.63
CA LEU A 18 24.68 -9.72 -17.83
C LEU A 18 24.33 -11.19 -17.63
N SER A 19 24.13 -11.60 -16.38
CA SER A 19 23.34 -12.78 -16.10
C SER A 19 21.91 -12.44 -16.56
N LEU A 20 21.62 -12.82 -17.81
CA LEU A 20 20.28 -13.17 -18.23
C LEU A 20 19.84 -14.29 -17.29
N VAL A 21 19.24 -13.92 -16.17
CA VAL A 21 18.33 -14.80 -15.46
C VAL A 21 17.14 -14.93 -16.39
N GLN A 22 17.28 -15.87 -17.33
CA GLN A 22 16.18 -16.44 -18.05
C GLN A 22 15.38 -17.16 -16.97
N GLU A 23 14.35 -16.47 -16.43
CA GLU A 23 13.36 -17.13 -15.59
C GLU A 23 12.73 -18.25 -16.40
N CYS A 24 13.30 -19.44 -16.26
CA CYS A 24 12.59 -20.66 -16.57
C CYS A 24 11.43 -20.72 -15.56
N HIS A 25 10.30 -20.10 -15.91
CA HIS A 25 9.02 -20.47 -15.34
C HIS A 25 8.75 -21.92 -15.75
N THR A 26 9.34 -22.84 -14.99
CA THR A 26 8.87 -24.22 -14.99
C THR A 26 7.47 -24.18 -14.39
N ASP A 27 6.51 -24.76 -15.12
CA ASP A 27 5.16 -25.09 -14.66
C ASP A 27 5.21 -25.99 -13.39
N ARG A 28 5.68 -25.47 -12.27
CA ARG A 28 5.70 -26.18 -10.99
C ARG A 28 4.33 -26.25 -10.34
N ASP A 29 3.37 -25.41 -10.78
CA ASP A 29 2.15 -25.19 -10.01
C ASP A 29 0.90 -25.81 -10.62
N GLY A 30 0.99 -26.52 -11.75
CA GLY A 30 -0.20 -27.09 -12.41
C GLY A 30 -1.22 -26.03 -12.88
N ILE A 31 -0.90 -24.75 -12.75
CA ILE A 31 -1.72 -23.63 -13.17
C ILE A 31 -1.32 -23.32 -14.61
N SER A 32 -2.28 -23.42 -15.52
CA SER A 32 -2.08 -22.96 -16.90
C SER A 32 -1.51 -21.55 -16.88
N ALA A 33 -0.40 -21.31 -17.58
CA ALA A 33 0.24 -19.99 -17.72
C ALA A 33 -0.63 -19.01 -18.55
N GLY A 34 -1.93 -18.91 -18.23
CA GLY A 34 -2.90 -17.98 -18.80
C GLY A 34 -2.64 -16.55 -18.31
N GLY A 35 -2.83 -15.58 -19.18
CA GLY A 35 -2.87 -14.15 -18.83
C GLY A 35 -4.29 -13.69 -18.56
N PHE A 36 -4.47 -12.39 -18.69
CA PHE A 36 -5.77 -11.72 -18.70
C PHE A 36 -6.02 -11.13 -20.09
N THR A 37 -7.29 -11.03 -20.47
CA THR A 37 -7.70 -10.27 -21.67
C THR A 37 -7.22 -8.81 -21.55
N GLU A 38 -7.15 -8.08 -22.67
CA GLU A 38 -6.94 -6.64 -22.59
C GLU A 38 -8.09 -5.96 -21.83
N PRO A 39 -7.80 -4.96 -21.00
CA PRO A 39 -8.84 -4.24 -20.26
C PRO A 39 -9.89 -3.64 -21.20
N LEU A 40 -11.15 -3.96 -20.95
CA LEU A 40 -12.30 -3.41 -21.68
C LEU A 40 -12.93 -2.32 -20.83
N LEU A 41 -13.12 -1.12 -21.43
CA LEU A 41 -13.91 -0.06 -20.79
C LEU A 41 -15.40 -0.38 -20.96
N ASP A 42 -16.13 -0.45 -19.84
CA ASP A 42 -17.56 -0.69 -19.76
C ASP A 42 -18.24 0.41 -18.92
N SER A 43 -19.55 0.50 -19.01
CA SER A 43 -20.36 1.47 -18.27
C SER A 43 -21.40 0.77 -17.41
N CYS A 44 -21.56 1.23 -16.17
CA CYS A 44 -22.55 0.69 -15.27
C CYS A 44 -23.98 0.95 -15.76
N ARG A 45 -24.81 -0.09 -15.91
CA ARG A 45 -26.21 0.05 -16.38
C ARG A 45 -27.09 0.86 -15.42
N LEU A 46 -26.81 0.76 -14.12
CA LEU A 46 -27.56 1.48 -13.08
C LEU A 46 -27.08 2.92 -12.89
N GLU A 47 -25.91 3.26 -13.43
CA GLU A 47 -25.26 4.56 -13.32
C GLU A 47 -24.39 4.78 -14.57
N PRO A 48 -24.97 5.17 -15.72
CA PRO A 48 -24.28 5.14 -17.02
C PRO A 48 -23.04 6.03 -17.12
N ASP A 49 -22.91 7.04 -16.28
CA ASP A 49 -21.72 7.90 -16.15
C ASP A 49 -20.63 7.27 -15.27
N HIS A 50 -20.89 6.13 -14.62
CA HIS A 50 -19.88 5.34 -13.93
C HIS A 50 -19.25 4.35 -14.90
N GLN A 51 -18.10 4.72 -15.43
CA GLN A 51 -17.26 3.86 -16.25
C GLN A 51 -16.30 3.05 -15.36
N TYR A 52 -15.93 1.88 -15.84
CA TYR A 52 -14.95 1.00 -15.20
C TYR A 52 -14.24 0.14 -16.24
N TYR A 53 -12.98 -0.18 -15.98
CA TYR A 53 -12.26 -1.18 -16.75
C TYR A 53 -12.49 -2.57 -16.18
N ILE A 54 -12.63 -3.56 -17.06
CA ILE A 54 -12.79 -4.96 -16.70
C ILE A 54 -11.86 -5.85 -17.50
N THR A 55 -11.35 -6.91 -16.89
CA THR A 55 -10.57 -7.95 -17.54
C THR A 55 -10.89 -9.32 -16.96
N LEU A 56 -10.83 -10.34 -17.81
CA LEU A 56 -11.09 -11.73 -17.49
C LEU A 56 -9.83 -12.58 -17.79
N PRO A 57 -9.71 -13.78 -17.24
CA PRO A 57 -8.65 -14.71 -17.66
C PRO A 57 -8.74 -14.99 -19.16
N ASP A 58 -7.60 -15.08 -19.86
CA ASP A 58 -7.54 -15.38 -21.31
C ASP A 58 -8.20 -16.72 -21.65
N LYS A 59 -8.14 -17.65 -20.71
CA LYS A 59 -8.69 -19.00 -20.86
C LYS A 59 -9.57 -19.30 -19.65
N PHE A 60 -10.86 -19.14 -19.81
CA PHE A 60 -11.83 -19.58 -18.79
C PHE A 60 -13.00 -20.30 -19.43
N ASN A 61 -13.61 -21.18 -18.66
CA ASN A 61 -14.85 -21.83 -19.07
C ASN A 61 -16.01 -20.91 -18.73
N SER A 62 -16.80 -20.49 -19.72
CA SER A 62 -17.94 -19.58 -19.53
C SER A 62 -19.03 -20.11 -18.59
N ASN A 63 -19.02 -21.41 -18.29
CA ASN A 63 -19.92 -22.05 -17.31
C ASN A 63 -19.36 -22.02 -15.87
N GLN A 64 -18.14 -21.51 -15.68
CA GLN A 64 -17.51 -21.40 -14.37
C GLN A 64 -17.67 -19.99 -13.84
N SER A 65 -18.22 -19.86 -12.63
CA SER A 65 -18.19 -18.60 -11.89
C SER A 65 -16.81 -18.37 -11.29
N LEU A 66 -16.32 -17.14 -11.37
CA LEU A 66 -14.99 -16.73 -10.97
C LEU A 66 -15.04 -15.74 -9.81
N PRO A 67 -14.04 -15.71 -8.91
CA PRO A 67 -13.89 -14.62 -7.96
C PRO A 67 -13.77 -13.26 -8.64
N LEU A 68 -14.26 -12.20 -7.99
CA LEU A 68 -14.17 -10.83 -8.44
C LEU A 68 -13.29 -10.00 -7.50
N VAL A 69 -12.41 -9.18 -8.08
CA VAL A 69 -11.73 -8.11 -7.34
C VAL A 69 -12.16 -6.75 -7.90
N ILE A 70 -12.82 -5.96 -7.08
CA ILE A 70 -13.15 -4.55 -7.38
C ILE A 70 -12.03 -3.68 -6.84
N ILE A 71 -11.45 -2.82 -7.69
CA ILE A 71 -10.25 -2.04 -7.38
C ILE A 71 -10.59 -0.55 -7.38
N ILE A 72 -10.19 0.16 -6.32
CA ILE A 72 -10.47 1.59 -6.12
C ILE A 72 -9.15 2.35 -5.99
N ASP A 73 -8.86 3.19 -6.98
CA ASP A 73 -7.78 4.18 -6.91
C ASP A 73 -8.28 5.49 -6.30
N PRO A 74 -7.52 6.17 -5.41
CA PRO A 74 -7.96 7.41 -4.77
C PRO A 74 -8.13 8.60 -5.73
N HIS A 75 -7.62 8.52 -6.96
CA HIS A 75 -7.76 9.55 -7.99
C HIS A 75 -8.80 9.19 -9.05
N GLY A 76 -9.37 7.97 -9.01
CA GLY A 76 -10.30 7.47 -10.00
C GLY A 76 -9.61 6.93 -11.27
N ASP A 77 -8.34 6.55 -11.17
CA ASP A 77 -7.57 5.91 -12.24
C ASP A 77 -7.67 4.38 -12.14
N GLY A 78 -8.83 3.87 -12.49
CA GLY A 78 -9.13 2.44 -12.44
C GLY A 78 -8.30 1.62 -13.42
N LEU A 79 -7.89 2.18 -14.55
CA LEU A 79 -7.05 1.47 -15.53
C LEU A 79 -5.66 1.19 -14.96
N THR A 80 -4.98 2.21 -14.44
CA THR A 80 -3.64 2.05 -13.89
C THR A 80 -3.65 1.10 -12.69
N ALA A 81 -4.64 1.22 -11.79
CA ALA A 81 -4.80 0.30 -10.67
C ALA A 81 -5.06 -1.14 -11.12
N LEU A 82 -5.96 -1.34 -12.10
CA LEU A 82 -6.25 -2.65 -12.66
C LEU A 82 -5.02 -3.30 -13.31
N GLN A 83 -4.18 -2.52 -14.02
CA GLN A 83 -2.96 -3.03 -14.64
C GLN A 83 -1.96 -3.58 -13.61
N LYS A 84 -1.83 -2.95 -12.43
CA LYS A 84 -1.00 -3.46 -11.32
C LYS A 84 -1.49 -4.82 -10.83
N PHE A 85 -2.80 -4.97 -10.66
CA PHE A 85 -3.40 -6.26 -10.28
C PHE A 85 -3.26 -7.31 -11.38
N ARG A 86 -3.45 -6.92 -12.63
CA ARG A 86 -3.29 -7.82 -13.79
C ARG A 86 -1.87 -8.39 -13.87
N GLY A 87 -0.83 -7.58 -13.60
CA GLY A 87 0.55 -8.04 -13.50
C GLY A 87 0.75 -9.03 -12.36
N ALA A 88 0.34 -8.65 -11.16
CA ALA A 88 0.52 -9.42 -9.93
C ALA A 88 -0.22 -10.76 -9.92
N LEU A 89 -1.40 -10.84 -10.57
CA LEU A 89 -2.32 -11.98 -10.50
C LEU A 89 -2.30 -12.87 -11.75
N LYS A 90 -1.31 -12.69 -12.62
CA LYS A 90 -1.14 -13.53 -13.80
C LYS A 90 -1.21 -15.01 -13.44
N GLY A 91 -2.02 -15.77 -14.17
CA GLY A 91 -2.26 -17.20 -13.94
C GLY A 91 -3.36 -17.54 -12.94
N LEU A 92 -3.96 -16.55 -12.26
CA LEU A 92 -5.09 -16.80 -11.36
C LEU A 92 -6.43 -16.65 -12.09
N PRO A 93 -7.37 -17.58 -11.89
CA PRO A 93 -8.68 -17.55 -12.53
C PRO A 93 -9.66 -16.62 -11.78
N LEU A 94 -9.61 -15.32 -12.05
CA LEU A 94 -10.47 -14.31 -11.42
C LEU A 94 -10.78 -13.15 -12.36
N VAL A 95 -11.81 -12.37 -12.04
CA VAL A 95 -12.23 -11.16 -12.76
C VAL A 95 -11.73 -9.93 -12.02
N LEU A 96 -11.18 -8.95 -12.74
CA LEU A 96 -10.73 -7.67 -12.18
C LEU A 96 -11.60 -6.54 -12.72
N ALA A 97 -12.08 -5.65 -11.85
CA ALA A 97 -12.84 -4.45 -12.21
C ALA A 97 -12.25 -3.21 -11.53
N GLY A 98 -11.75 -2.24 -12.32
CA GLY A 98 -11.18 -0.98 -11.84
C GLY A 98 -12.10 0.20 -12.12
N SER A 99 -12.51 0.95 -11.09
CA SER A 99 -13.45 2.07 -11.22
C SER A 99 -12.75 3.35 -11.67
N GLU A 100 -13.31 4.01 -12.70
CA GLU A 100 -12.91 5.33 -13.20
C GLU A 100 -13.62 6.50 -12.46
N LYS A 101 -14.58 6.19 -11.59
CA LYS A 101 -15.41 7.20 -10.93
C LYS A 101 -15.11 7.35 -9.44
N LEU A 102 -14.79 6.25 -8.75
CA LEU A 102 -14.56 6.24 -7.31
C LEU A 102 -13.23 6.91 -7.00
N LYS A 103 -13.28 8.03 -6.29
CA LYS A 103 -12.09 8.83 -5.92
C LYS A 103 -12.29 9.53 -4.59
N ASN A 104 -11.20 10.08 -4.05
CA ASN A 104 -11.24 10.87 -2.82
C ASN A 104 -12.30 11.97 -2.88
N ASN A 105 -12.95 12.23 -1.75
CA ASN A 105 -13.99 13.26 -1.60
C ASN A 105 -15.23 13.07 -2.48
N TYR A 106 -15.45 11.89 -3.05
CA TYR A 106 -16.69 11.58 -3.78
C TYR A 106 -17.76 11.10 -2.79
N GLU A 107 -18.68 11.99 -2.43
CA GLU A 107 -19.73 11.72 -1.42
C GLU A 107 -20.68 10.57 -1.81
N GLY A 108 -20.90 10.35 -3.12
CA GLY A 108 -21.75 9.30 -3.65
C GLY A 108 -21.13 7.89 -3.68
N PHE A 109 -19.92 7.69 -3.14
CA PHE A 109 -19.13 6.49 -3.38
C PHE A 109 -19.83 5.18 -2.96
N GLU A 110 -20.60 5.15 -1.86
CA GLU A 110 -21.26 3.93 -1.39
C GLU A 110 -22.31 3.43 -2.39
N ALA A 111 -23.13 4.35 -2.92
CA ALA A 111 -24.14 4.03 -3.92
C ALA A 111 -23.50 3.62 -5.26
N SER A 112 -22.51 4.37 -5.74
CA SER A 112 -21.78 4.08 -6.96
C SER A 112 -21.03 2.74 -6.89
N LEU A 113 -20.36 2.44 -5.78
CA LEU A 113 -19.68 1.15 -5.59
C LEU A 113 -20.68 -0.02 -5.55
N LYS A 114 -21.85 0.17 -4.93
CA LYS A 114 -22.92 -0.81 -4.97
C LYS A 114 -23.44 -1.04 -6.40
N ASN A 115 -23.64 0.03 -7.17
CA ASN A 115 -24.09 -0.06 -8.55
C ASN A 115 -23.07 -0.80 -9.43
N LEU A 116 -21.78 -0.46 -9.30
CA LEU A 116 -20.68 -1.17 -9.98
C LEU A 116 -20.68 -2.66 -9.63
N HIS A 117 -20.71 -2.99 -8.33
CA HIS A 117 -20.71 -4.37 -7.85
C HIS A 117 -21.88 -5.16 -8.46
N GLN A 118 -23.11 -4.64 -8.40
CA GLN A 118 -24.29 -5.28 -8.96
C GLN A 118 -24.23 -5.40 -10.48
N ASP A 119 -23.66 -4.42 -11.17
CA ASP A 119 -23.52 -4.43 -12.63
C ASP A 119 -22.57 -5.53 -13.09
N VAL A 120 -21.42 -5.66 -12.43
CA VAL A 120 -20.42 -6.69 -12.74
C VAL A 120 -20.99 -8.09 -12.47
N LEU A 121 -21.67 -8.30 -11.33
CA LEU A 121 -22.37 -9.56 -11.04
C LEU A 121 -23.42 -9.95 -12.09
N GLY A 122 -24.08 -8.96 -12.69
CA GLY A 122 -25.14 -9.18 -13.67
C GLY A 122 -24.66 -9.32 -15.12
N LYS A 123 -23.41 -8.96 -15.42
CA LYS A 123 -22.85 -8.98 -16.80
C LYS A 123 -21.82 -10.08 -17.01
N TYR A 124 -21.08 -10.44 -15.98
CA TYR A 124 -19.90 -11.29 -16.07
C TYR A 124 -20.04 -12.57 -15.23
N PRO A 125 -19.29 -13.63 -15.54
CA PRO A 125 -19.39 -14.92 -14.86
C PRO A 125 -18.69 -14.88 -13.48
N VAL A 126 -19.26 -14.12 -12.56
CA VAL A 126 -18.71 -13.89 -11.21
C VAL A 126 -19.47 -14.68 -10.17
N ASP A 127 -18.73 -15.26 -9.21
CA ASP A 127 -19.31 -15.84 -8.01
C ASP A 127 -19.67 -14.73 -7.01
N PRO A 128 -20.96 -14.53 -6.67
CA PRO A 128 -21.38 -13.50 -5.74
C PRO A 128 -20.90 -13.73 -4.30
N GLN A 129 -20.39 -14.90 -3.96
CA GLN A 129 -19.84 -15.23 -2.64
C GLN A 129 -18.32 -14.94 -2.56
N SER A 130 -17.63 -14.94 -3.70
CA SER A 130 -16.17 -14.75 -3.78
C SER A 130 -15.80 -13.35 -4.31
N VAL A 131 -16.31 -12.31 -3.65
CA VAL A 131 -16.06 -10.90 -4.02
C VAL A 131 -15.07 -10.24 -3.06
N ILE A 132 -14.01 -9.66 -3.61
CA ILE A 132 -13.01 -8.86 -2.89
C ILE A 132 -13.16 -7.40 -3.28
N VAL A 133 -13.10 -6.49 -2.32
CA VAL A 133 -12.98 -5.06 -2.58
C VAL A 133 -11.61 -4.59 -2.10
N ALA A 134 -10.83 -4.02 -3.02
CA ALA A 134 -9.47 -3.58 -2.79
C ALA A 134 -9.32 -2.09 -3.11
N GLY A 135 -8.42 -1.41 -2.43
CA GLY A 135 -8.11 -0.03 -2.76
C GLY A 135 -6.80 0.47 -2.16
N PHE A 136 -6.37 1.64 -2.64
CA PHE A 136 -5.19 2.33 -2.12
C PHE A 136 -5.59 3.63 -1.41
N SER A 137 -4.94 3.96 -0.29
CA SER A 137 -5.11 5.22 0.44
C SER A 137 -6.61 5.51 0.74
N GLY A 138 -7.18 6.58 0.21
CA GLY A 138 -8.62 6.86 0.32
C GLY A 138 -9.51 5.77 -0.29
N GLY A 139 -9.10 5.15 -1.40
CA GLY A 139 -9.77 3.98 -1.97
C GLY A 139 -9.80 2.78 -1.03
N ALA A 140 -8.75 2.57 -0.24
CA ALA A 140 -8.70 1.55 0.80
C ALA A 140 -9.73 1.80 1.92
N ARG A 141 -9.92 3.06 2.31
CA ARG A 141 -10.96 3.44 3.29
C ARG A 141 -12.37 3.21 2.74
N MET A 142 -12.60 3.49 1.45
CA MET A 142 -13.87 3.16 0.78
C MET A 142 -14.10 1.65 0.73
N ALA A 143 -13.06 0.87 0.41
CA ALA A 143 -13.12 -0.59 0.39
C ALA A 143 -13.49 -1.17 1.76
N LEU A 144 -12.87 -0.67 2.84
CA LEU A 144 -13.18 -1.06 4.21
C LEU A 144 -14.64 -0.73 4.55
N TYR A 145 -15.04 0.53 4.38
CA TYR A 145 -16.39 0.98 4.70
C TYR A 145 -17.47 0.15 3.99
N TYR A 146 -17.27 -0.10 2.70
CA TYR A 146 -18.20 -0.89 1.90
C TYR A 146 -18.18 -2.37 2.32
N GLY A 147 -17.00 -2.95 2.45
CA GLY A 147 -16.83 -4.35 2.77
C GLY A 147 -17.38 -4.75 4.14
N LEU A 148 -17.36 -3.85 5.13
CA LEU A 148 -17.98 -4.11 6.44
C LEU A 148 -19.51 -4.21 6.38
N LYS A 149 -20.15 -3.56 5.39
CA LYS A 149 -21.60 -3.45 5.26
C LYS A 149 -22.23 -4.39 4.23
N LYS A 150 -21.43 -4.93 3.32
CA LYS A 150 -21.92 -5.71 2.18
C LYS A 150 -21.37 -7.14 2.22
N PRO A 151 -22.05 -8.08 1.56
CA PRO A 151 -21.57 -9.46 1.44
C PRO A 151 -20.35 -9.48 0.51
N VAL A 152 -19.18 -9.43 1.09
CA VAL A 152 -17.90 -9.63 0.41
C VAL A 152 -17.07 -10.62 1.19
N GLU A 153 -16.27 -11.43 0.50
CA GLU A 153 -15.34 -12.39 1.09
C GLU A 153 -14.13 -11.70 1.68
N GLY A 154 -13.57 -10.71 0.94
CA GLY A 154 -12.34 -10.06 1.32
C GLY A 154 -12.34 -8.54 1.18
N ILE A 155 -11.55 -7.91 2.03
CA ILE A 155 -11.25 -6.48 2.02
C ILE A 155 -9.72 -6.34 1.97
N ILE A 156 -9.21 -5.59 0.99
CA ILE A 156 -7.78 -5.34 0.87
C ILE A 156 -7.51 -3.84 0.95
N MET A 157 -6.64 -3.45 1.86
CA MET A 157 -6.27 -2.06 2.10
C MET A 157 -4.79 -1.84 1.85
N PHE A 158 -4.44 -1.03 0.86
CA PHE A 158 -3.08 -0.61 0.59
C PHE A 158 -2.86 0.85 1.01
N GLY A 159 -1.77 1.14 1.70
CA GLY A 159 -1.41 2.50 2.12
C GLY A 159 -2.39 3.18 3.06
N ALA A 160 -3.28 2.43 3.69
CA ALA A 160 -4.15 2.88 4.78
C ALA A 160 -4.52 1.69 5.65
N GLY A 161 -4.86 1.94 6.91
CA GLY A 161 -5.25 0.91 7.86
C GLY A 161 -6.58 1.20 8.54
N PRO A 162 -7.14 0.23 9.26
CA PRO A 162 -8.39 0.40 9.98
C PRO A 162 -8.24 1.20 11.29
N GLY A 163 -7.00 1.56 11.68
CA GLY A 163 -6.73 2.17 12.99
C GLY A 163 -6.97 1.20 14.15
N GLN A 164 -8.20 0.80 14.35
CA GLN A 164 -8.60 -0.27 15.27
C GLN A 164 -9.26 -1.40 14.49
N LEU A 165 -9.26 -2.60 15.05
CA LEU A 165 -9.96 -3.72 14.42
C LEU A 165 -11.46 -3.40 14.38
N PRO A 166 -12.07 -3.27 13.18
CA PRO A 166 -13.46 -2.84 13.10
C PRO A 166 -14.42 -3.96 13.46
N ASP A 167 -15.57 -3.59 14.04
CA ASP A 167 -16.70 -4.49 14.16
C ASP A 167 -17.22 -4.87 12.77
N GLY A 168 -17.79 -6.06 12.64
CA GLY A 168 -18.38 -6.51 11.36
C GLY A 168 -17.44 -7.27 10.43
N LEU A 169 -16.22 -7.62 10.88
CA LEU A 169 -15.30 -8.49 10.14
C LEU A 169 -15.64 -9.97 10.23
N GLN A 170 -16.66 -10.38 11.00
CA GLN A 170 -17.01 -11.79 11.14
C GLN A 170 -17.29 -12.43 9.78
N GLY A 171 -16.62 -13.54 9.49
CA GLY A 171 -16.74 -14.28 8.22
C GLY A 171 -16.11 -13.56 7.02
N LYS A 172 -15.27 -12.54 7.21
CA LYS A 172 -14.56 -11.82 6.16
C LYS A 172 -13.06 -11.87 6.37
N GLN A 173 -12.32 -11.76 5.28
CA GLN A 173 -10.87 -11.64 5.28
C GLN A 173 -10.47 -10.17 5.15
N LEU A 174 -9.59 -9.68 6.00
CA LEU A 174 -9.00 -8.34 5.90
C LEU A 174 -7.49 -8.46 5.74
N TYR A 175 -6.96 -7.93 4.65
CA TYR A 175 -5.52 -7.83 4.43
C TYR A 175 -5.12 -6.38 4.26
N THR A 176 -4.15 -5.92 5.05
CA THR A 176 -3.66 -4.54 4.96
C THR A 176 -2.17 -4.52 4.67
N VAL A 177 -1.71 -3.59 3.81
CA VAL A 177 -0.29 -3.43 3.46
C VAL A 177 0.09 -1.97 3.44
N SER A 178 1.20 -1.61 4.10
CA SER A 178 1.81 -0.28 3.98
C SER A 178 3.33 -0.33 3.87
N GLY A 179 3.90 0.74 3.35
CA GLY A 179 5.34 0.97 3.45
C GLY A 179 5.75 1.28 4.89
N THR A 180 6.96 0.86 5.30
CA THR A 180 7.51 1.23 6.62
C THR A 180 7.77 2.73 6.77
N ARG A 181 7.84 3.46 5.63
CA ARG A 181 7.99 4.93 5.51
C ARG A 181 6.70 5.63 5.14
N ASP A 182 5.58 4.90 5.13
CA ASP A 182 4.25 5.44 4.86
C ASP A 182 3.74 6.19 6.09
N PHE A 183 3.28 7.43 5.93
CA PHE A 183 2.73 8.22 7.03
C PHE A 183 1.47 7.60 7.67
N ASN A 184 0.82 6.65 6.99
CA ASN A 184 -0.28 5.84 7.50
C ASN A 184 0.18 4.53 8.16
N PHE A 185 1.49 4.27 8.27
CA PHE A 185 2.03 3.06 8.90
C PHE A 185 1.45 2.84 10.31
N VAL A 186 1.29 3.92 11.09
CA VAL A 186 0.74 3.88 12.45
C VAL A 186 -0.69 3.33 12.49
N GLU A 187 -1.50 3.55 11.46
CA GLU A 187 -2.88 3.03 11.38
C GLU A 187 -2.92 1.52 11.23
N GLN A 188 -1.86 0.93 10.70
CA GLN A 188 -1.76 -0.50 10.42
C GLN A 188 -0.91 -1.26 11.43
N TYR A 189 0.02 -0.57 12.11
CA TYR A 189 0.94 -1.23 13.02
C TYR A 189 0.20 -2.00 14.12
N ARG A 190 0.56 -3.26 14.27
CA ARG A 190 0.12 -4.14 15.35
C ARG A 190 1.33 -4.92 15.85
N PRO A 191 1.38 -5.25 17.13
CA PRO A 191 2.35 -6.21 17.63
C PRO A 191 2.23 -7.52 16.83
N LEU A 192 3.37 -8.07 16.44
CA LEU A 192 3.41 -9.35 15.73
C LEU A 192 2.76 -10.45 16.58
N PHE A 193 2.14 -11.41 15.90
CA PHE A 193 1.45 -12.57 16.49
C PHE A 193 0.25 -12.26 17.39
N SER A 194 -0.10 -11.00 17.60
CA SER A 194 -1.21 -10.61 18.47
C SER A 194 -2.59 -11.14 18.03
N GLY A 195 -2.75 -11.52 16.76
CA GLY A 195 -3.98 -12.06 16.19
C GLY A 195 -4.01 -13.57 16.00
N ILE A 196 -2.87 -14.26 16.12
CA ILE A 196 -2.76 -15.68 15.75
C ILE A 196 -3.70 -16.61 16.54
N PRO A 197 -3.86 -16.50 17.87
CA PRO A 197 -4.74 -17.40 18.60
C PRO A 197 -6.24 -17.18 18.30
N ASN A 198 -6.63 -16.00 17.86
CA ASN A 198 -8.01 -15.57 17.70
C ASN A 198 -8.50 -15.56 16.25
N THR A 199 -7.73 -16.07 15.31
CA THR A 199 -8.06 -16.33 13.89
C THR A 199 -9.24 -15.53 13.32
N THR A 200 -9.26 -14.25 13.58
CA THR A 200 -10.05 -13.37 12.75
C THR A 200 -9.32 -13.32 11.41
N GLY A 201 -10.02 -13.36 10.30
CA GLY A 201 -9.40 -13.27 8.98
C GLY A 201 -8.66 -11.93 8.74
N TYR A 202 -7.80 -11.51 9.66
CA TYR A 202 -7.05 -10.25 9.58
C TYR A 202 -5.54 -10.48 9.59
N LEU A 203 -4.88 -10.02 8.54
CA LEU A 203 -3.43 -9.97 8.43
C LEU A 203 -2.99 -8.59 7.97
N ASN A 204 -2.09 -7.97 8.72
CA ASN A 204 -1.39 -6.77 8.32
C ASN A 204 0.02 -7.11 7.82
N ASP A 205 0.49 -6.41 6.78
CA ASP A 205 1.79 -6.63 6.18
C ASP A 205 2.51 -5.31 5.86
N TYR A 206 3.82 -5.38 5.66
CA TYR A 206 4.65 -4.22 5.45
C TYR A 206 5.69 -4.47 4.36
N PHE A 207 6.00 -3.43 3.59
CA PHE A 207 7.14 -3.43 2.67
C PHE A 207 8.07 -2.25 2.96
N ARG A 208 9.32 -2.35 2.53
CA ARG A 208 10.28 -1.24 2.64
C ARG A 208 9.97 -0.18 1.58
N GLY A 209 9.18 0.81 1.93
CA GLY A 209 8.73 1.83 0.99
C GLY A 209 7.96 2.98 1.64
N ILE A 210 7.61 3.94 0.81
CA ILE A 210 6.84 5.13 1.14
C ILE A 210 5.34 4.90 0.90
N HIS A 211 4.53 5.94 1.02
CA HIS A 211 3.09 5.93 0.66
C HIS A 211 2.92 5.74 -0.86
N ALA A 212 2.81 4.51 -1.29
CA ALA A 212 2.67 4.11 -2.69
C ALA A 212 1.95 2.76 -2.80
N TRP A 213 1.43 2.45 -4.00
CA TRP A 213 0.98 1.09 -4.29
C TRP A 213 2.10 0.09 -4.00
N PRO A 214 1.82 -1.02 -3.32
CA PRO A 214 2.84 -1.99 -2.98
C PRO A 214 3.38 -2.72 -4.22
N PRO A 215 4.57 -3.33 -4.13
CA PRO A 215 5.06 -4.25 -5.16
C PRO A 215 4.07 -5.38 -5.46
N GLU A 216 4.08 -5.91 -6.69
CA GLU A 216 3.15 -6.92 -7.19
C GLU A 216 3.01 -8.15 -6.28
N ARG A 217 4.10 -8.57 -5.65
CA ARG A 217 4.11 -9.68 -4.69
C ARG A 217 3.03 -9.49 -3.61
N TYR A 218 2.94 -8.31 -3.00
CA TYR A 218 1.98 -8.03 -1.93
C TYR A 218 0.53 -7.99 -2.42
N ILE A 219 0.30 -7.57 -3.66
CA ILE A 219 -1.02 -7.64 -4.30
C ILE A 219 -1.45 -9.09 -4.46
N ARG A 220 -0.54 -9.96 -4.95
CA ARG A 220 -0.79 -11.39 -5.11
C ARG A 220 -1.08 -12.06 -3.78
N GLU A 221 -0.24 -11.83 -2.78
CA GLU A 221 -0.42 -12.36 -1.43
C GLU A 221 -1.77 -11.95 -0.83
N ALA A 222 -2.16 -10.66 -0.94
CA ALA A 222 -3.42 -10.16 -0.41
C ALA A 222 -4.64 -10.84 -1.03
N VAL A 223 -4.66 -11.02 -2.35
CA VAL A 223 -5.77 -11.69 -3.04
C VAL A 223 -5.81 -13.19 -2.68
N VAL A 224 -4.66 -13.87 -2.69
CA VAL A 224 -4.59 -15.29 -2.30
C VAL A 224 -5.01 -15.47 -0.84
N PHE A 225 -4.60 -14.56 0.06
CA PHE A 225 -5.05 -14.59 1.45
C PHE A 225 -6.58 -14.55 1.58
N CYS A 226 -7.24 -13.67 0.84
CA CYS A 226 -8.70 -13.57 0.86
C CYS A 226 -9.39 -14.82 0.33
N LEU A 227 -8.79 -15.52 -0.63
CA LEU A 227 -9.38 -16.69 -1.31
C LEU A 227 -8.84 -18.04 -0.81
N ARG A 228 -7.93 -18.07 0.17
CA ARG A 228 -7.23 -19.30 0.59
C ARG A 228 -8.10 -20.40 1.16
N GLU A 229 -9.26 -20.06 1.71
CA GLU A 229 -10.22 -21.00 2.26
C GLU A 229 -11.20 -21.52 1.18
N GLU A 230 -11.15 -20.91 0.00
CA GLU A 230 -11.90 -21.33 -1.18
C GLU A 230 -11.35 -22.65 -1.76
N THR A 231 -11.87 -23.05 -2.89
CA THR A 231 -11.43 -24.23 -3.62
C THR A 231 -10.06 -24.04 -4.28
N GLU A 232 -9.53 -25.13 -4.86
CA GLU A 232 -8.36 -25.04 -5.75
C GLU A 232 -8.59 -24.02 -6.90
N PRO A 233 -7.60 -23.23 -7.35
CA PRO A 233 -6.17 -23.43 -7.01
C PRO A 233 -5.68 -22.63 -5.79
N TYR A 234 -6.50 -21.79 -5.15
CA TYR A 234 -6.06 -20.85 -4.11
C TYR A 234 -5.51 -21.54 -2.87
N HIS A 235 -6.12 -22.66 -2.48
CA HIS A 235 -5.67 -23.48 -1.37
C HIS A 235 -4.24 -24.01 -1.57
N HIS A 236 -3.94 -24.50 -2.79
CA HIS A 236 -2.63 -25.00 -3.14
C HIS A 236 -1.58 -23.87 -3.15
N ILE A 237 -1.90 -22.74 -3.80
CA ILE A 237 -1.02 -21.57 -3.88
C ILE A 237 -0.73 -21.01 -2.49
N SER A 238 -1.72 -20.94 -1.61
CA SER A 238 -1.55 -20.51 -0.23
C SER A 238 -0.49 -21.34 0.50
N ASN A 239 -0.51 -22.65 0.35
CA ASN A 239 0.50 -23.52 0.97
C ASN A 239 1.89 -23.33 0.38
N LEU A 240 2.04 -23.03 -0.92
CA LEU A 240 3.32 -22.72 -1.54
C LEU A 240 3.88 -21.42 -0.96
N ILE A 241 3.06 -20.36 -0.91
CA ILE A 241 3.40 -19.07 -0.30
C ILE A 241 3.81 -19.25 1.16
N SER A 242 3.12 -20.10 1.93
CA SER A 242 3.51 -20.42 3.30
C SER A 242 4.92 -21.01 3.40
N GLY A 243 5.31 -21.85 2.44
CA GLY A 243 6.66 -22.42 2.33
C GLY A 243 7.72 -21.36 2.03
N GLU A 244 7.44 -20.46 1.07
CA GLU A 244 8.32 -19.36 0.69
C GLU A 244 8.57 -18.40 1.86
N PHE A 245 7.54 -18.08 2.65
CA PHE A 245 7.70 -17.26 3.84
C PHE A 245 8.53 -17.93 4.95
N LEU A 246 8.49 -19.23 5.04
CA LEU A 246 9.33 -19.94 6.00
C LEU A 246 10.81 -19.89 5.60
N GLU A 247 11.12 -19.98 4.31
CA GLU A 247 12.48 -19.79 3.79
C GLU A 247 12.94 -18.33 3.97
N GLU A 248 12.05 -17.37 3.73
CA GLU A 248 12.31 -15.95 3.95
C GLU A 248 12.57 -15.63 5.43
N PHE A 249 11.81 -16.24 6.35
CA PHE A 249 12.05 -16.14 7.79
C PHE A 249 13.47 -16.57 8.16
N ASP A 250 13.90 -17.74 7.72
CA ASP A 250 15.24 -18.26 8.02
C ASP A 250 16.34 -17.31 7.47
N SER A 251 16.15 -16.77 6.27
CA SER A 251 17.07 -15.79 5.66
C SER A 251 17.15 -14.48 6.42
N LEU A 252 15.99 -13.88 6.77
CA LEU A 252 15.90 -12.61 7.49
C LEU A 252 16.43 -12.73 8.94
N GLN A 253 16.18 -13.86 9.60
CA GLN A 253 16.70 -14.14 10.93
C GLN A 253 18.23 -14.19 10.91
N ASN A 254 18.83 -14.85 9.91
CA ASN A 254 20.27 -14.89 9.72
C ASN A 254 20.88 -13.52 9.42
N ALA A 255 20.15 -12.66 8.74
CA ALA A 255 20.53 -11.27 8.47
C ALA A 255 20.28 -10.32 9.66
N ASN A 256 19.77 -10.82 10.79
CA ASN A 256 19.37 -10.06 11.97
C ASN A 256 18.29 -9.00 11.69
N ASP A 257 17.47 -9.22 10.66
CA ASP A 257 16.31 -8.39 10.31
C ASP A 257 15.06 -8.93 11.02
N LEU A 258 15.02 -8.76 12.34
CA LEU A 258 14.09 -9.49 13.19
C LEU A 258 12.62 -9.07 13.02
N PHE A 259 12.37 -7.80 12.68
CA PHE A 259 11.00 -7.35 12.41
C PHE A 259 10.39 -8.05 11.19
N PHE A 260 11.10 -8.05 10.07
CA PHE A 260 10.62 -8.71 8.85
C PHE A 260 10.70 -10.24 8.98
N ALA A 261 11.66 -10.80 9.73
CA ALA A 261 11.67 -12.22 10.05
C ALA A 261 10.41 -12.65 10.80
N GLY A 262 10.04 -11.93 11.87
CA GLY A 262 8.79 -12.19 12.58
C GLY A 262 7.56 -12.07 11.71
N LYS A 263 7.53 -11.06 10.80
CA LYS A 263 6.44 -10.87 9.84
C LYS A 263 6.36 -12.03 8.84
N ALA A 264 7.48 -12.51 8.32
CA ALA A 264 7.51 -13.66 7.44
C ALA A 264 7.00 -14.94 8.14
N LEU A 265 7.38 -15.15 9.40
CA LEU A 265 6.89 -16.29 10.18
C LEU A 265 5.38 -16.21 10.45
N GLU A 266 4.87 -15.03 10.79
CA GLU A 266 3.43 -14.78 10.95
C GLU A 266 2.67 -15.06 9.65
N LYS A 267 3.16 -14.57 8.51
CA LYS A 267 2.59 -14.84 7.20
C LYS A 267 2.62 -16.32 6.86
N ALA A 268 3.74 -17.03 7.11
CA ALA A 268 3.83 -18.46 6.90
C ALA A 268 2.68 -19.20 7.62
N TRP A 269 2.35 -18.80 8.85
CA TRP A 269 1.27 -19.39 9.61
C TRP A 269 -0.11 -19.09 9.02
N TYR A 270 -0.37 -17.84 8.61
CA TYR A 270 -1.65 -17.44 8.04
C TYR A 270 -1.94 -18.10 6.68
N PHE A 271 -0.91 -18.30 5.87
CA PHE A 271 -1.02 -18.95 4.55
C PHE A 271 -1.02 -20.48 4.63
N ALA A 272 -0.61 -21.09 5.74
CA ALA A 272 -0.71 -22.52 5.93
C ALA A 272 -2.19 -22.96 6.06
N THR A 273 -2.64 -23.86 5.20
CA THR A 273 -4.02 -24.37 5.23
C THR A 273 -4.11 -25.73 5.94
N LYS A 274 -2.98 -26.44 6.13
CA LYS A 274 -2.94 -27.77 6.77
C LYS A 274 -2.70 -27.64 8.28
N SER A 275 -3.56 -28.22 9.11
CA SER A 275 -3.46 -28.20 10.57
C SER A 275 -2.07 -28.60 11.06
N LYS A 276 -1.53 -29.72 10.61
CA LYS A 276 -0.19 -30.19 11.00
C LYS A 276 0.94 -29.20 10.70
N GLN A 277 0.80 -28.41 9.62
CA GLN A 277 1.75 -27.36 9.26
C GLN A 277 1.59 -26.18 10.21
N LYS A 278 0.37 -25.76 10.51
CA LYS A 278 0.08 -24.72 11.49
C LYS A 278 0.63 -25.04 12.87
N ASP A 279 0.46 -26.27 13.36
CA ASP A 279 0.99 -26.70 14.65
C ASP A 279 2.52 -26.59 14.69
N LYS A 280 3.22 -26.99 13.61
CA LYS A 280 4.68 -26.86 13.51
C LYS A 280 5.11 -25.39 13.50
N LEU A 281 4.40 -24.54 12.78
CA LEU A 281 4.68 -23.09 12.71
C LEU A 281 4.41 -22.42 14.07
N GLN A 282 3.36 -22.82 14.78
CA GLN A 282 3.05 -22.35 16.12
C GLN A 282 4.22 -22.57 17.09
N GLY A 283 4.84 -23.75 17.08
CA GLY A 283 6.04 -24.00 17.89
C GLY A 283 7.25 -23.13 17.50
N LYS A 284 7.40 -22.77 16.20
CA LYS A 284 8.44 -21.81 15.78
C LYS A 284 8.12 -20.39 16.26
N ILE A 285 6.87 -19.96 16.22
CA ILE A 285 6.42 -18.65 16.71
C ILE A 285 6.72 -18.53 18.21
N GLU A 286 6.29 -19.49 19.00
CA GLU A 286 6.56 -19.52 20.45
C GLU A 286 8.07 -19.42 20.77
N ALA A 287 8.89 -20.15 20.02
CA ALA A 287 10.34 -20.06 20.17
C ALA A 287 10.90 -18.68 19.78
N PHE A 288 10.34 -18.04 18.73
CA PHE A 288 10.76 -16.72 18.26
C PHE A 288 10.32 -15.60 19.22
N GLU A 289 9.13 -15.70 19.81
CA GLU A 289 8.63 -14.75 20.81
C GLU A 289 9.50 -14.65 22.07
N HIS A 290 10.25 -15.71 22.40
CA HIS A 290 11.22 -15.71 23.49
C HIS A 290 12.58 -15.05 23.12
N ASN A 291 12.74 -14.56 21.88
CA ASN A 291 13.96 -13.88 21.46
C ASN A 291 14.01 -12.44 21.98
N VAL A 292 14.94 -12.18 22.91
CA VAL A 292 15.11 -10.85 23.54
C VAL A 292 15.41 -9.75 22.52
N ALA A 293 16.20 -10.04 21.49
CA ALA A 293 16.54 -9.04 20.47
C ALA A 293 15.32 -8.66 19.63
N TRP A 294 14.46 -9.63 19.31
CA TRP A 294 13.19 -9.37 18.65
C TRP A 294 12.28 -8.49 19.52
N PHE A 295 12.10 -8.82 20.80
CA PHE A 295 11.31 -8.01 21.71
C PHE A 295 11.84 -6.56 21.79
N THR A 296 13.16 -6.39 21.82
CA THR A 296 13.79 -5.06 21.84
C THR A 296 13.49 -4.28 20.56
N SER A 297 13.54 -4.93 19.39
CA SER A 297 13.23 -4.27 18.11
C SER A 297 11.77 -3.83 18.00
N GLN A 298 10.84 -4.62 18.52
CA GLN A 298 9.43 -4.26 18.60
C GLN A 298 9.21 -3.03 19.48
N LYS A 299 9.82 -3.03 20.66
CA LYS A 299 9.73 -1.92 21.60
C LYS A 299 10.29 -0.61 21.01
N GLU A 300 11.39 -0.70 20.26
CA GLU A 300 11.97 0.44 19.57
C GLU A 300 11.00 1.05 18.56
N ILE A 301 10.33 0.24 17.73
CA ILE A 301 9.32 0.71 16.79
C ILE A 301 8.18 1.42 17.54
N GLU A 302 7.67 0.85 18.63
CA GLU A 302 6.60 1.46 19.43
C GLU A 302 7.01 2.79 20.05
N GLU A 303 8.27 2.95 20.49
CA GLU A 303 8.78 4.21 21.01
C GLU A 303 8.83 5.29 19.92
N TYR A 304 9.29 4.94 18.70
CA TYR A 304 9.26 5.88 17.57
C TYR A 304 7.82 6.24 17.16
N LEU A 305 6.88 5.31 17.18
CA LEU A 305 5.48 5.62 16.87
C LEU A 305 4.86 6.61 17.88
N LYS A 306 5.19 6.47 19.17
CA LYS A 306 4.76 7.44 20.21
C LYS A 306 5.42 8.81 20.02
N ALA A 307 6.69 8.85 19.61
CA ALA A 307 7.38 10.10 19.29
C ALA A 307 6.76 10.76 18.06
N GLU A 308 6.47 9.98 17.02
CA GLU A 308 5.85 10.43 15.78
C GLU A 308 4.49 11.11 16.03
N ASP A 309 3.63 10.51 16.84
CA ASP A 309 2.33 11.10 17.18
C ASP A 309 2.49 12.48 17.83
N ARG A 310 3.40 12.62 18.78
CA ARG A 310 3.68 13.93 19.44
C ARG A 310 4.19 14.97 18.44
N ILE A 311 5.11 14.60 17.56
CA ILE A 311 5.67 15.54 16.58
C ILE A 311 4.64 15.93 15.52
N LYS A 312 3.82 14.99 15.06
CA LYS A 312 2.71 15.29 14.13
C LYS A 312 1.74 16.30 14.71
N HIS A 313 1.39 16.18 15.99
CA HIS A 313 0.55 17.18 16.67
C HIS A 313 1.24 18.54 16.75
N GLN A 314 2.52 18.58 17.14
CA GLN A 314 3.31 19.82 17.17
C GLN A 314 3.38 20.49 15.78
N TYR A 315 3.60 19.72 14.73
CA TYR A 315 3.62 20.25 13.36
C TYR A 315 2.27 20.82 12.95
N ALA A 316 1.18 20.14 13.25
CA ALA A 316 -0.16 20.62 12.96
C ALA A 316 -0.46 21.95 13.69
N GLU A 317 -0.07 22.09 14.96
CA GLU A 317 -0.20 23.34 15.74
C GLU A 317 0.67 24.46 15.13
N LYS A 318 1.91 24.17 14.81
CA LYS A 318 2.86 25.15 14.23
C LYS A 318 2.49 25.60 12.80
N LEU A 319 1.75 24.80 12.06
CA LEU A 319 1.23 25.14 10.73
C LEU A 319 -0.07 25.97 10.77
N ALA A 320 -0.66 26.17 11.93
CA ALA A 320 -1.79 27.08 12.08
C ALA A 320 -1.38 28.56 11.91
N ASP A 321 -0.19 28.92 12.40
CA ASP A 321 0.49 30.21 12.21
C ASP A 321 2.01 29.99 12.10
N PRO A 322 2.54 29.74 10.88
CA PRO A 322 3.91 29.30 10.70
C PRO A 322 4.95 30.38 11.03
N ASP A 323 5.83 30.09 11.99
CA ASP A 323 7.08 30.82 12.19
C ASP A 323 8.14 30.29 11.23
N MET A 324 8.51 31.07 10.24
CA MET A 324 9.40 30.65 9.15
C MET A 324 10.84 30.40 9.61
N GLU A 325 11.33 31.07 10.64
CA GLU A 325 12.65 30.83 11.22
C GLU A 325 12.67 29.44 11.90
N TRP A 326 11.65 29.16 12.70
CA TRP A 326 11.49 27.86 13.34
C TRP A 326 11.38 26.74 12.29
N TRP A 327 10.52 26.92 11.26
CA TRP A 327 10.32 25.91 10.22
C TRP A 327 11.59 25.67 9.40
N SER A 328 12.40 26.71 9.14
CA SER A 328 13.67 26.52 8.45
C SER A 328 14.60 25.61 9.23
N GLY A 329 14.80 25.85 10.53
CA GLY A 329 15.64 25.00 11.38
C GLY A 329 15.11 23.58 11.55
N GLU A 330 13.79 23.43 11.69
CA GLU A 330 13.15 22.12 11.85
C GLU A 330 13.29 21.26 10.59
N LEU A 331 13.05 21.83 9.40
CA LEU A 331 13.21 21.11 8.13
C LEU A 331 14.67 20.73 7.86
N ASP A 332 15.63 21.62 8.16
CA ASP A 332 17.05 21.28 8.04
C ASP A 332 17.40 20.09 8.94
N THR A 333 16.93 20.09 10.18
CA THR A 333 17.11 18.98 11.12
C THR A 333 16.48 17.68 10.60
N LEU A 334 15.23 17.75 10.12
CA LEU A 334 14.52 16.60 9.57
C LEU A 334 15.28 15.98 8.38
N PHE A 335 15.76 16.79 7.44
CA PHE A 335 16.46 16.28 6.25
C PHE A 335 17.86 15.76 6.58
N ILE A 336 18.58 16.36 7.53
CA ILE A 336 19.85 15.83 8.03
C ILE A 336 19.59 14.43 8.64
N ASN A 337 18.62 14.30 9.49
CA ASN A 337 18.29 13.02 10.13
C ASN A 337 17.89 11.95 9.09
N ILE A 338 17.11 12.30 8.06
CA ILE A 338 16.78 11.38 6.96
C ILE A 338 18.06 10.91 6.24
N SER A 339 19.03 11.81 6.02
CA SER A 339 20.25 11.47 5.27
C SER A 339 21.25 10.67 6.11
N GLU A 340 21.43 11.03 7.38
CA GLU A 340 22.54 10.59 8.22
C GLU A 340 22.18 9.45 9.17
N SER A 341 20.90 9.23 9.49
CA SER A 341 20.53 8.13 10.39
C SER A 341 20.98 6.77 9.84
N GLY A 342 21.81 6.09 10.62
CA GLY A 342 22.25 4.71 10.37
C GLY A 342 21.28 3.66 10.90
N ASN A 343 20.32 4.07 11.74
CA ASN A 343 19.29 3.17 12.27
C ASN A 343 18.09 3.11 11.31
N PRO A 344 17.75 1.94 10.74
CA PRO A 344 16.65 1.83 9.77
C PRO A 344 15.28 2.23 10.34
N VAL A 345 15.00 1.91 11.61
CA VAL A 345 13.72 2.22 12.26
C VAL A 345 13.58 3.72 12.47
N GLU A 346 14.65 4.36 12.94
CA GLU A 346 14.72 5.82 13.10
C GLU A 346 14.58 6.53 11.76
N LYS A 347 15.28 6.04 10.74
CA LYS A 347 15.21 6.59 9.39
C LYS A 347 13.79 6.51 8.81
N ASP A 348 13.12 5.39 8.99
CA ASP A 348 11.74 5.20 8.55
C ASP A 348 10.78 6.16 9.29
N TYR A 349 11.01 6.41 10.58
CA TYR A 349 10.28 7.41 11.37
C TYR A 349 10.40 8.82 10.77
N TYR A 350 11.60 9.29 10.42
CA TYR A 350 11.77 10.61 9.80
C TYR A 350 11.11 10.70 8.41
N TYR A 351 11.15 9.64 7.62
CA TYR A 351 10.41 9.58 6.36
C TYR A 351 8.90 9.69 6.56
N ARG A 352 8.34 9.07 7.61
CA ARG A 352 6.93 9.18 7.93
C ARG A 352 6.54 10.58 8.38
N LEU A 353 7.40 11.28 9.13
CA LEU A 353 7.20 12.70 9.47
C LEU A 353 7.21 13.59 8.22
N LYS A 354 8.17 13.38 7.31
CA LYS A 354 8.20 14.08 6.03
C LYS A 354 6.92 13.85 5.22
N GLY A 355 6.51 12.59 5.08
CA GLY A 355 5.29 12.25 4.35
C GLY A 355 4.02 12.85 4.97
N PHE A 356 3.93 12.87 6.32
CA PHE A 356 2.85 13.55 7.04
C PHE A 356 2.83 15.05 6.72
N LEU A 357 3.99 15.73 6.77
CA LEU A 357 4.08 17.15 6.42
C LEU A 357 3.60 17.39 5.00
N GLY A 358 4.01 16.59 4.03
CA GLY A 358 3.60 16.72 2.64
C GLY A 358 2.08 16.72 2.48
N ILE A 359 1.41 15.67 2.99
CA ILE A 359 -0.06 15.54 2.85
C ILE A 359 -0.83 16.57 3.69
N TYR A 360 -0.32 16.92 4.87
CA TYR A 360 -0.96 17.91 5.73
C TYR A 360 -0.89 19.30 5.12
N LEU A 361 0.27 19.71 4.62
CA LEU A 361 0.47 20.97 3.90
C LEU A 361 -0.38 21.06 2.64
N TYR A 362 -0.37 20.00 1.81
CA TYR A 362 -1.24 19.91 0.64
C TYR A 362 -2.71 20.21 1.02
N THR A 363 -3.19 19.55 2.06
CA THR A 363 -4.58 19.73 2.52
C THR A 363 -4.84 21.16 3.03
N ARG A 364 -3.91 21.70 3.82
CA ARG A 364 -4.04 23.07 4.37
C ARG A 364 -3.98 24.15 3.30
N ILE A 365 -3.08 24.02 2.34
CA ILE A 365 -2.99 24.96 1.21
C ILE A 365 -4.30 24.97 0.43
N ASN A 366 -4.84 23.81 0.08
CA ASN A 366 -6.14 23.74 -0.59
C ASN A 366 -7.26 24.41 0.22
N GLN A 367 -7.31 24.20 1.55
CA GLN A 367 -8.30 24.83 2.42
C GLN A 367 -8.20 26.36 2.42
N VAL A 368 -6.99 26.91 2.58
CA VAL A 368 -6.80 28.38 2.64
C VAL A 368 -7.02 29.04 1.28
N LEU A 369 -6.66 28.36 0.17
CA LEU A 369 -6.97 28.81 -1.18
C LEU A 369 -8.47 28.81 -1.47
N MET A 370 -9.19 27.76 -1.08
CA MET A 370 -10.65 27.69 -1.22
C MET A 370 -11.36 28.76 -0.37
N ALA A 371 -10.86 29.01 0.85
CA ALA A 371 -11.37 30.05 1.73
C ALA A 371 -11.02 31.47 1.26
N LYS A 372 -10.17 31.59 0.23
CA LYS A 372 -9.62 32.88 -0.27
C LYS A 372 -8.99 33.70 0.85
N ASP A 373 -8.19 33.04 1.70
CA ASP A 373 -7.55 33.65 2.85
C ASP A 373 -6.78 34.93 2.44
N PRO A 374 -7.08 36.10 3.04
CA PRO A 374 -6.48 37.36 2.65
C PRO A 374 -5.10 37.60 3.28
N THR A 375 -4.65 36.75 4.20
CA THR A 375 -3.39 36.89 4.91
C THR A 375 -2.19 36.40 4.07
N ASP A 376 -1.02 36.40 4.64
CA ASP A 376 0.18 35.79 4.07
C ASP A 376 0.31 34.28 4.40
N LEU A 377 -0.66 33.73 5.12
CA LEU A 377 -0.65 32.31 5.51
C LEU A 377 -0.52 31.34 4.31
N PRO A 378 -1.25 31.52 3.19
CA PRO A 378 -1.08 30.68 2.02
C PRO A 378 0.36 30.68 1.46
N ASP A 379 1.03 31.85 1.50
CA ASP A 379 2.43 32.01 1.04
C ASP A 379 3.40 31.23 1.92
N ARG A 380 3.28 31.40 3.23
CA ARG A 380 4.15 30.71 4.20
C ARG A 380 3.95 29.18 4.15
N LEU A 381 2.72 28.71 4.01
CA LEU A 381 2.44 27.28 3.85
C LEU A 381 3.04 26.74 2.54
N LEU A 382 2.93 27.48 1.44
CA LEU A 382 3.48 27.07 0.15
C LEU A 382 5.01 27.05 0.17
N GLU A 383 5.67 27.98 0.83
CA GLU A 383 7.13 28.01 1.00
C GLU A 383 7.62 26.76 1.76
N ILE A 384 6.93 26.38 2.84
CA ILE A 384 7.24 25.14 3.57
C ILE A 384 7.00 23.92 2.69
N TYR A 385 5.88 23.87 1.96
CA TYR A 385 5.55 22.75 1.07
C TYR A 385 6.57 22.55 -0.05
N GLU A 386 7.04 23.63 -0.67
CA GLU A 386 8.08 23.59 -1.70
C GLU A 386 9.40 22.99 -1.18
N ARG A 387 9.75 23.20 0.09
CA ARG A 387 10.91 22.55 0.72
C ARG A 387 10.66 21.06 1.02
N VAL A 388 9.44 20.70 1.43
CA VAL A 388 9.08 19.31 1.79
C VAL A 388 8.91 18.45 0.54
N GLU A 389 8.24 18.97 -0.49
CA GLU A 389 7.92 18.27 -1.74
C GLU A 389 8.34 19.07 -2.99
N PRO A 390 9.65 19.29 -3.20
CA PRO A 390 10.14 20.17 -4.26
C PRO A 390 9.86 19.70 -5.69
N GLN A 391 9.44 18.44 -5.87
CA GLN A 391 9.11 17.85 -7.16
C GLN A 391 7.59 17.56 -7.30
N SER A 392 6.77 18.12 -6.41
CA SER A 392 5.32 17.95 -6.50
C SER A 392 4.75 18.62 -7.77
N GLU A 393 3.95 17.89 -8.50
CA GLU A 393 3.19 18.39 -9.65
C GLU A 393 2.16 19.46 -9.26
N ASP A 394 1.74 19.50 -7.99
CA ASP A 394 0.77 20.47 -7.46
C ASP A 394 1.36 21.87 -7.23
N LEU A 395 2.71 22.03 -7.19
CA LEU A 395 3.36 23.31 -6.92
C LEU A 395 2.96 24.41 -7.92
N ASP A 396 2.96 24.10 -9.19
CA ASP A 396 2.58 25.06 -10.23
C ASP A 396 1.10 25.47 -10.13
N HIS A 397 0.24 24.53 -9.82
CA HIS A 397 -1.17 24.79 -9.55
C HIS A 397 -1.34 25.72 -8.35
N PHE A 398 -0.71 25.44 -7.23
CA PHE A 398 -0.79 26.26 -6.01
C PHE A 398 -0.24 27.68 -6.24
N LYS A 399 0.90 27.82 -6.92
CA LYS A 399 1.48 29.12 -7.28
C LYS A 399 0.56 29.93 -8.17
N SER A 400 -0.10 29.29 -9.15
CA SER A 400 -1.04 29.94 -10.04
C SER A 400 -2.29 30.42 -9.29
N GLU A 401 -2.90 29.56 -8.46
CA GLU A 401 -4.09 29.95 -7.69
C GLU A 401 -3.79 31.07 -6.68
N LEU A 402 -2.61 31.04 -6.04
CA LEU A 402 -2.17 32.11 -5.14
C LEU A 402 -1.99 33.44 -5.88
N SER A 403 -1.39 33.42 -7.07
CA SER A 403 -1.24 34.62 -7.91
C SER A 403 -2.61 35.22 -8.30
N ARG A 404 -3.57 34.39 -8.70
CA ARG A 404 -4.95 34.83 -8.99
C ARG A 404 -5.63 35.47 -7.77
N LEU A 405 -5.45 34.92 -6.57
CA LEU A 405 -6.00 35.50 -5.35
C LEU A 405 -5.42 36.87 -5.04
N ARG A 406 -4.13 37.11 -5.35
CA ARG A 406 -3.49 38.42 -5.16
C ARG A 406 -3.97 39.46 -6.15
N GLU A 407 -4.15 39.08 -7.43
CA GLU A 407 -4.67 39.97 -8.46
C GLU A 407 -6.09 40.45 -8.15
N MET A 408 -6.94 39.58 -7.59
CA MET A 408 -8.30 39.95 -7.17
C MET A 408 -8.35 40.95 -6.00
N LYS A 409 -7.25 41.15 -5.28
CA LYS A 409 -7.14 42.09 -4.14
C LYS A 409 -6.63 43.48 -4.48
N VAL A 410 -6.12 43.70 -5.69
CA VAL A 410 -5.71 45.05 -6.12
C VAL A 410 -6.98 45.79 -6.52
N PRO A 411 -7.46 46.79 -5.73
CA PRO A 411 -8.56 47.65 -6.15
C PRO A 411 -8.10 48.41 -7.38
N GLN A 412 -8.90 48.39 -8.48
CA GLN A 412 -8.71 49.27 -9.63
C GLN A 412 -8.94 50.71 -9.23
#